data_30e482aeef84c93a4c9a9a41fb772b6b
#
_entry.id   30e482aeef84c93a4c9a9a41fb772b6b
#
_cell.length_a   1.000
_cell.length_b   1.000
_cell.length_c   1.000
_cell.angle_alpha   90.00
_cell.angle_beta   90.00
_cell.angle_gamma   90.00
#
_symmetry.space_group_name_H-M   'P 1'
#
loop_
_entity.id
_entity.type
_entity.pdbx_description
1 polymer ?
#
loop_
_entity_poly.entity_id
_entity_poly.type
_entity_poly.pdbx_seq_one_letter_code
_entity_poly.pdbx_strand_id
1 'polypeptide(L)'
;NLADMVLHQLPTSANGWNTHGMTQKMCDAYYMYNGSEFNRQTFLDTCQVENRFVSEKEGKAGTYPYLKKGVWKEYAWREPRFYASVAFNGCVWPLLNNSTLKDPKPVEQQVFYYRGNGNGYTNSNFWLRTGIGIMKFVHPDDTSAAKGNKDYVKLKTEPAIRFAEILLIYAEALNELEDGSSYDIPSWDGSASYSVKRDINEMKKGIRPVRRRAGVPDYTLPEYQDRNVFRKKLKHERQIELMGEGHRYFDLRRWKDAPIEESMEIYGCDALMTEENRAAFHSPIV
;
A
#
# COMPACT_ATOMS: atom_id res chain seq x y z
N ASN A 1 13.01 3.11 -14.66
CA ASN A 1 11.99 3.32 -15.71
C ASN A 1 10.65 2.76 -15.22
N LEU A 2 9.59 3.62 -15.15
CA LEU A 2 8.25 3.22 -14.69
C LEU A 2 7.63 2.12 -15.55
N ALA A 3 7.93 2.04 -16.83
CA ALA A 3 7.41 0.97 -17.70
C ALA A 3 7.92 -0.41 -17.24
N ASP A 4 9.20 -0.53 -16.90
CA ASP A 4 9.75 -1.77 -16.34
C ASP A 4 9.10 -2.11 -14.99
N MET A 5 8.93 -1.10 -14.12
CA MET A 5 8.27 -1.27 -12.85
C MET A 5 6.84 -1.81 -13.01
N VAL A 6 6.07 -1.29 -13.97
CA VAL A 6 4.72 -1.77 -14.28
C VAL A 6 4.73 -3.22 -14.71
N LEU A 7 5.65 -3.64 -15.60
CA LEU A 7 5.76 -5.04 -16.01
C LEU A 7 6.06 -5.98 -14.84
N HIS A 8 6.88 -5.54 -13.88
CA HIS A 8 7.15 -6.30 -12.66
C HIS A 8 5.95 -6.39 -11.72
N GLN A 9 5.01 -5.43 -11.80
CA GLN A 9 3.80 -5.41 -10.98
C GLN A 9 2.63 -6.16 -11.62
N LEU A 10 2.51 -6.11 -12.95
CA LEU A 10 1.44 -6.81 -13.67
C LEU A 10 1.48 -8.32 -13.40
N PRO A 11 0.32 -8.96 -13.18
CA PRO A 11 0.23 -10.41 -13.02
C PRO A 11 0.56 -11.13 -14.35
N THR A 12 0.92 -12.40 -14.25
CA THR A 12 1.25 -13.22 -15.40
C THR A 12 0.08 -13.33 -16.40
N SER A 13 -1.16 -13.32 -15.91
CA SER A 13 -2.38 -13.30 -16.76
C SER A 13 -2.49 -12.04 -17.62
N ALA A 14 -1.79 -10.96 -17.27
CA ALA A 14 -1.63 -9.75 -18.10
C ALA A 14 -0.29 -9.70 -18.82
N ASN A 15 0.37 -10.84 -19.02
CA ASN A 15 1.72 -10.97 -19.59
C ASN A 15 2.81 -10.20 -18.80
N GLY A 16 2.54 -9.85 -17.55
CA GLY A 16 3.51 -9.22 -16.66
C GLY A 16 4.52 -10.22 -16.09
N TRP A 17 5.53 -9.69 -15.42
CA TRP A 17 6.58 -10.48 -14.78
C TRP A 17 6.25 -10.90 -13.35
N ASN A 18 5.27 -10.25 -12.71
CA ASN A 18 4.72 -10.64 -11.41
C ASN A 18 5.80 -10.89 -10.34
N THR A 19 6.72 -9.95 -10.17
CA THR A 19 7.89 -10.14 -9.28
C THR A 19 8.04 -9.09 -8.17
N HIS A 20 7.32 -7.96 -8.26
CA HIS A 20 7.35 -6.94 -7.21
C HIS A 20 6.43 -7.36 -6.06
N GLY A 21 7.02 -8.03 -5.06
CA GLY A 21 6.34 -8.42 -3.84
C GLY A 21 6.34 -7.33 -2.77
N MET A 22 5.32 -7.37 -1.93
CA MET A 22 5.17 -6.59 -0.70
C MET A 22 5.35 -7.52 0.51
N THR A 23 6.00 -7.03 1.57
CA THR A 23 6.06 -7.77 2.84
C THR A 23 4.70 -7.74 3.55
N GLN A 24 4.40 -8.74 4.36
CA GLN A 24 3.20 -8.75 5.19
C GLN A 24 3.15 -7.52 6.11
N LYS A 25 4.28 -7.13 6.69
CA LYS A 25 4.39 -5.92 7.53
C LYS A 25 3.91 -4.65 6.81
N MET A 26 4.26 -4.49 5.53
CA MET A 26 3.77 -3.34 4.75
C MET A 26 2.28 -3.48 4.39
N CYS A 27 1.82 -4.68 4.08
CA CYS A 27 0.41 -4.98 3.85
C CYS A 27 -0.44 -4.63 5.09
N ASP A 28 0.04 -5.02 6.28
CA ASP A 28 -0.65 -4.79 7.54
C ASP A 28 -0.63 -3.32 7.99
N ALA A 29 0.35 -2.54 7.53
CA ALA A 29 0.48 -1.13 7.88
C ALA A 29 -0.71 -0.25 7.41
N TYR A 30 -1.40 -0.63 6.33
CA TYR A 30 -2.56 0.14 5.87
C TYR A 30 -3.68 0.15 6.91
N TYR A 31 -4.33 1.31 7.08
CA TYR A 31 -5.43 1.48 8.03
C TYR A 31 -6.69 0.70 7.63
N MET A 32 -7.56 0.53 8.60
CA MET A 32 -8.96 0.22 8.36
C MET A 32 -9.68 1.45 7.78
N TYR A 33 -10.84 1.25 7.13
CA TYR A 33 -11.63 2.34 6.51
C TYR A 33 -12.02 3.47 7.49
N ASN A 34 -12.12 3.15 8.77
CA ASN A 34 -12.43 4.12 9.83
C ASN A 34 -11.18 4.83 10.39
N GLY A 35 -10.00 4.58 9.81
CA GLY A 35 -8.73 5.18 10.23
C GLY A 35 -8.05 4.52 11.43
N SER A 36 -8.61 3.44 11.98
CA SER A 36 -7.94 2.64 13.00
C SER A 36 -6.81 1.79 12.39
N GLU A 37 -5.83 1.43 13.20
CA GLU A 37 -4.78 0.50 12.80
C GLU A 37 -5.34 -0.90 12.64
N PHE A 38 -4.88 -1.63 11.62
CA PHE A 38 -5.19 -3.03 11.46
C PHE A 38 -4.40 -3.86 12.48
N ASN A 39 -5.06 -4.85 13.07
CA ASN A 39 -4.41 -5.80 13.96
C ASN A 39 -4.72 -7.22 13.49
N ARG A 40 -3.71 -7.86 12.90
CA ARG A 40 -3.83 -9.22 12.36
C ARG A 40 -4.17 -10.25 13.45
N GLN A 41 -3.55 -10.13 14.65
CA GLN A 41 -3.82 -11.06 15.73
C GLN A 41 -5.29 -10.99 16.17
N THR A 42 -5.84 -9.79 16.29
CA THR A 42 -7.27 -9.61 16.60
C THR A 42 -8.16 -10.28 15.54
N PHE A 43 -7.81 -10.16 14.24
CA PHE A 43 -8.54 -10.86 13.19
C PHE A 43 -8.46 -12.38 13.34
N LEU A 44 -7.27 -12.92 13.59
CA LEU A 44 -7.06 -14.37 13.76
C LEU A 44 -7.78 -14.92 14.98
N ASP A 45 -7.85 -14.16 16.07
CA ASP A 45 -8.50 -14.55 17.33
C ASP A 45 -10.02 -14.48 17.24
N THR A 46 -10.55 -13.56 16.45
CA THR A 46 -12.01 -13.30 16.38
C THR A 46 -12.71 -14.00 15.22
N CYS A 47 -11.98 -14.34 14.13
CA CYS A 47 -12.54 -14.98 12.96
C CYS A 47 -12.24 -16.49 12.97
N GLN A 48 -13.28 -17.30 13.09
CA GLN A 48 -13.16 -18.77 13.01
C GLN A 48 -12.54 -19.19 11.68
N VAL A 49 -11.68 -20.23 11.69
CA VAL A 49 -10.88 -20.65 10.52
C VAL A 49 -11.73 -20.90 9.28
N GLU A 50 -12.87 -21.59 9.43
CA GLU A 50 -13.82 -21.91 8.37
C GLU A 50 -14.49 -20.67 7.78
N ASN A 51 -14.53 -19.57 8.52
CA ASN A 51 -15.18 -18.31 8.13
C ASN A 51 -14.20 -17.26 7.59
N ARG A 52 -12.90 -17.57 7.52
CA ARG A 52 -11.86 -16.61 7.11
C ARG A 52 -11.87 -16.27 5.62
N PHE A 53 -12.58 -17.04 4.80
CA PHE A 53 -12.72 -16.78 3.37
C PHE A 53 -14.09 -16.25 3.04
N VAL A 54 -14.15 -15.34 2.07
CA VAL A 54 -15.43 -14.86 1.52
C VAL A 54 -16.14 -16.00 0.83
N SER A 55 -17.35 -16.34 1.29
CA SER A 55 -18.19 -17.34 0.69
C SER A 55 -18.79 -16.86 -0.64
N GLU A 56 -19.34 -17.79 -1.43
CA GLU A 56 -20.03 -17.44 -2.67
C GLU A 56 -21.24 -16.52 -2.43
N LYS A 57 -22.00 -16.77 -1.36
CA LYS A 57 -23.15 -15.95 -0.97
C LYS A 57 -22.72 -14.52 -0.62
N GLU A 58 -21.68 -14.38 0.20
CA GLU A 58 -21.14 -13.07 0.59
C GLU A 58 -20.57 -12.31 -0.61
N GLY A 59 -19.82 -13.00 -1.50
CA GLY A 59 -19.28 -12.40 -2.71
C GLY A 59 -20.34 -11.91 -3.68
N LYS A 60 -21.41 -12.68 -3.89
CA LYS A 60 -22.56 -12.26 -4.71
C LYS A 60 -23.36 -11.11 -4.08
N ALA A 61 -23.48 -11.10 -2.76
CA ALA A 61 -24.16 -10.06 -2.02
C ALA A 61 -23.36 -8.76 -1.89
N GLY A 62 -22.05 -8.79 -2.25
CA GLY A 62 -21.17 -7.64 -2.04
C GLY A 62 -20.95 -7.28 -0.55
N THR A 63 -21.03 -8.28 0.33
CA THR A 63 -20.94 -8.09 1.79
C THR A 63 -19.67 -7.37 2.21
N TYR A 64 -18.56 -7.65 1.52
CA TYR A 64 -17.26 -7.01 1.73
C TYR A 64 -16.89 -6.20 0.48
N PRO A 65 -16.83 -4.86 0.54
CA PRO A 65 -16.38 -4.05 -0.58
C PRO A 65 -15.02 -4.54 -1.10
N TYR A 66 -14.87 -4.61 -2.42
CA TYR A 66 -13.66 -5.04 -3.14
C TYR A 66 -13.27 -6.52 -3.00
N LEU A 67 -13.94 -7.32 -2.15
CA LEU A 67 -13.63 -8.73 -1.97
C LEU A 67 -14.63 -9.61 -2.71
N LYS A 68 -14.13 -10.54 -3.50
CA LYS A 68 -14.92 -11.58 -4.19
C LYS A 68 -14.81 -12.92 -3.47
N LYS A 69 -15.56 -13.93 -3.91
CA LYS A 69 -15.50 -15.30 -3.40
C LYS A 69 -14.05 -15.79 -3.30
N GLY A 70 -13.73 -16.47 -2.21
CA GLY A 70 -12.42 -17.12 -1.98
C GLY A 70 -11.33 -16.21 -1.45
N VAL A 71 -11.60 -14.92 -1.31
CA VAL A 71 -10.63 -13.96 -0.74
C VAL A 71 -10.58 -14.10 0.78
N TRP A 72 -9.39 -13.96 1.34
CA TRP A 72 -9.15 -13.94 2.78
C TRP A 72 -9.71 -12.65 3.41
N LYS A 73 -10.54 -12.79 4.44
CA LYS A 73 -11.31 -11.66 5.02
C LYS A 73 -10.46 -10.65 5.82
N GLU A 74 -9.19 -10.91 6.09
CA GLU A 74 -8.30 -9.92 6.69
C GLU A 74 -8.11 -8.67 5.80
N TYR A 75 -8.38 -8.81 4.51
CA TYR A 75 -8.33 -7.72 3.55
C TYR A 75 -9.62 -6.90 3.49
N ALA A 76 -10.64 -7.27 4.27
CA ALA A 76 -11.92 -6.55 4.32
C ALA A 76 -11.80 -5.24 5.09
N TRP A 77 -12.60 -4.25 4.70
CA TRP A 77 -12.75 -2.98 5.41
C TRP A 77 -11.45 -2.18 5.60
N ARG A 78 -10.49 -2.35 4.69
CA ARG A 78 -9.27 -1.54 4.65
C ARG A 78 -9.53 -0.19 3.99
N GLU A 79 -8.62 0.74 4.18
CA GLU A 79 -8.68 2.06 3.56
C GLU A 79 -8.58 2.00 2.03
N PRO A 80 -9.06 3.02 1.26
CA PRO A 80 -9.02 3.00 -0.20
C PRO A 80 -7.63 2.82 -0.81
N ARG A 81 -6.57 3.37 -0.19
CA ARG A 81 -5.19 3.21 -0.67
C ARG A 81 -4.74 1.75 -0.64
N PHE A 82 -5.24 0.94 0.29
CA PHE A 82 -4.97 -0.50 0.32
C PHE A 82 -5.39 -1.15 -0.99
N TYR A 83 -6.64 -0.97 -1.38
CA TYR A 83 -7.17 -1.58 -2.61
C TYR A 83 -6.59 -0.99 -3.89
N ALA A 84 -6.07 0.23 -3.84
CA ALA A 84 -5.39 0.87 -4.97
C ALA A 84 -3.90 0.48 -5.11
N SER A 85 -3.30 -0.11 -4.07
CA SER A 85 -1.86 -0.32 -4.03
C SER A 85 -1.43 -1.76 -3.79
N VAL A 86 -2.27 -2.57 -3.13
CA VAL A 86 -1.94 -3.93 -2.70
C VAL A 86 -2.62 -4.95 -3.60
N ALA A 87 -1.83 -5.74 -4.29
CA ALA A 87 -2.29 -6.89 -5.05
C ALA A 87 -2.32 -8.13 -4.15
N PHE A 88 -3.34 -8.22 -3.29
CA PHE A 88 -3.54 -9.35 -2.39
C PHE A 88 -4.11 -10.56 -3.13
N ASN A 89 -3.93 -11.75 -2.55
CA ASN A 89 -4.40 -12.99 -3.16
C ASN A 89 -5.93 -12.99 -3.35
N GLY A 90 -6.36 -13.14 -4.60
CA GLY A 90 -7.76 -13.06 -5.02
C GLY A 90 -8.29 -11.64 -5.27
N CYS A 91 -7.43 -10.61 -5.32
CA CYS A 91 -7.85 -9.28 -5.72
C CYS A 91 -8.29 -9.23 -7.19
N VAL A 92 -9.12 -8.23 -7.51
CA VAL A 92 -9.58 -8.00 -8.89
C VAL A 92 -8.66 -7.00 -9.58
N TRP A 93 -8.17 -7.39 -10.74
CA TRP A 93 -7.41 -6.54 -11.62
C TRP A 93 -8.28 -6.08 -12.80
N PRO A 94 -8.37 -4.79 -13.07
CA PRO A 94 -8.98 -4.27 -14.30
C PRO A 94 -7.98 -4.38 -15.44
N LEU A 95 -7.86 -5.57 -16.03
CA LEU A 95 -6.89 -5.86 -17.08
C LEU A 95 -7.49 -5.64 -18.46
N LEU A 96 -6.73 -5.07 -19.39
CA LEU A 96 -7.12 -5.05 -20.79
C LEU A 96 -7.11 -6.47 -21.36
N ASN A 97 -8.08 -6.77 -22.23
CA ASN A 97 -8.09 -8.02 -22.95
C ASN A 97 -6.94 -8.06 -23.97
N ASN A 98 -5.92 -8.87 -23.67
CA ASN A 98 -4.76 -9.02 -24.50
C ASN A 98 -5.00 -9.79 -25.82
N SER A 99 -6.19 -10.38 -26.01
CA SER A 99 -6.48 -11.19 -27.20
C SER A 99 -6.74 -10.38 -28.46
N THR A 100 -7.04 -9.08 -28.34
CA THR A 100 -7.28 -8.20 -29.51
C THR A 100 -6.85 -6.77 -29.20
N LEU A 101 -5.69 -6.39 -29.70
CA LEU A 101 -5.16 -5.02 -29.58
C LEU A 101 -5.93 -3.98 -30.40
N LYS A 102 -6.84 -4.38 -31.27
CA LYS A 102 -7.64 -3.47 -32.10
C LYS A 102 -8.77 -2.77 -31.34
N ASP A 103 -9.30 -3.41 -30.30
CA ASP A 103 -10.34 -2.84 -29.42
C ASP A 103 -10.18 -3.44 -28.01
N PRO A 104 -9.11 -3.06 -27.28
CA PRO A 104 -8.87 -3.60 -25.95
C PRO A 104 -9.92 -3.04 -24.98
N LYS A 105 -10.67 -3.91 -24.35
CA LYS A 105 -11.65 -3.56 -23.30
C LYS A 105 -11.14 -4.04 -21.95
N PRO A 106 -11.26 -3.22 -20.90
CA PRO A 106 -10.96 -3.66 -19.55
C PRO A 106 -11.85 -4.87 -19.17
N VAL A 107 -11.22 -5.93 -18.70
CA VAL A 107 -11.90 -7.12 -18.18
C VAL A 107 -11.47 -7.28 -16.73
N GLU A 108 -12.43 -7.28 -15.81
CA GLU A 108 -12.15 -7.59 -14.42
C GLU A 108 -11.76 -9.06 -14.29
N GLN A 109 -10.56 -9.30 -13.81
CA GLN A 109 -10.06 -10.65 -13.53
C GLN A 109 -9.68 -10.79 -12.07
N GLN A 110 -10.21 -11.80 -11.41
CA GLN A 110 -9.79 -12.20 -10.08
C GLN A 110 -8.47 -13.00 -10.19
N VAL A 111 -7.44 -12.55 -9.52
CA VAL A 111 -6.07 -13.10 -9.63
C VAL A 111 -5.67 -13.77 -8.32
N PHE A 112 -5.37 -15.06 -8.39
CA PHE A 112 -4.86 -15.83 -7.26
C PHE A 112 -3.39 -16.18 -7.46
N TYR A 113 -2.61 -16.12 -6.36
CA TYR A 113 -1.16 -16.37 -6.33
C TYR A 113 -0.79 -17.72 -5.72
N TYR A 114 -1.74 -18.64 -5.59
CA TYR A 114 -1.47 -20.00 -5.13
C TYR A 114 -0.52 -20.74 -6.07
N ARG A 115 0.31 -21.61 -5.51
CA ARG A 115 1.17 -22.51 -6.29
C ARG A 115 0.34 -23.33 -7.28
N GLY A 116 0.83 -23.44 -8.51
CA GLY A 116 0.13 -24.13 -9.60
C GLY A 116 -0.92 -23.30 -10.30
N ASN A 117 -1.36 -22.17 -9.73
CA ASN A 117 -2.15 -21.18 -10.44
C ASN A 117 -1.24 -20.40 -11.40
N GLY A 118 -1.79 -19.97 -12.57
CA GLY A 118 -1.02 -19.27 -13.60
C GLY A 118 -0.31 -17.98 -13.14
N ASN A 119 -0.72 -17.39 -12.02
CA ASN A 119 -0.09 -16.21 -11.42
C ASN A 119 0.75 -16.54 -10.19
N GLY A 120 0.74 -17.78 -9.70
CA GLY A 120 1.54 -18.25 -8.59
C GLY A 120 2.86 -18.92 -9.05
N TYR A 121 3.51 -19.63 -8.14
CA TYR A 121 4.73 -20.39 -8.46
C TYR A 121 4.45 -21.58 -9.38
N THR A 122 5.11 -21.60 -10.52
CA THR A 122 5.02 -22.67 -11.55
C THR A 122 6.38 -23.09 -12.11
N ASN A 123 7.41 -23.18 -11.26
CA ASN A 123 8.80 -23.40 -11.69
C ASN A 123 9.39 -22.29 -12.59
N SER A 124 8.76 -21.11 -12.61
CA SER A 124 9.28 -19.94 -13.30
C SER A 124 10.14 -19.09 -12.37
N ASN A 125 11.02 -18.28 -12.94
CA ASN A 125 11.74 -17.26 -12.19
C ASN A 125 10.86 -16.04 -11.87
N PHE A 126 9.68 -15.94 -12.47
CA PHE A 126 8.76 -14.82 -12.39
C PHE A 126 7.52 -15.19 -11.57
N TRP A 127 7.55 -14.87 -10.27
CA TRP A 127 6.45 -15.08 -9.34
C TRP A 127 6.60 -14.23 -8.08
N LEU A 128 5.51 -13.98 -7.37
CA LEU A 128 5.50 -13.21 -6.13
C LEU A 128 6.04 -14.05 -4.97
N ARG A 129 7.24 -13.72 -4.50
CA ARG A 129 7.92 -14.43 -3.40
C ARG A 129 7.17 -14.35 -2.08
N THR A 130 6.49 -13.24 -1.84
CA THR A 130 5.72 -12.99 -0.61
C THR A 130 4.24 -13.31 -0.75
N GLY A 131 3.77 -13.75 -1.92
CA GLY A 131 2.34 -13.96 -2.19
C GLY A 131 1.48 -12.69 -2.17
N ILE A 132 2.07 -11.53 -1.99
CA ILE A 132 1.41 -10.21 -1.98
C ILE A 132 2.15 -9.31 -2.96
N GLY A 133 1.43 -8.76 -3.94
CA GLY A 133 1.99 -7.90 -4.97
C GLY A 133 1.73 -6.42 -4.72
N ILE A 134 2.31 -5.59 -5.59
CA ILE A 134 2.12 -4.15 -5.63
C ILE A 134 1.41 -3.80 -6.94
N MET A 135 0.38 -2.94 -6.88
CA MET A 135 -0.32 -2.43 -8.08
C MET A 135 -0.34 -0.89 -8.15
N LYS A 136 0.33 -0.21 -7.24
CA LYS A 136 0.28 1.26 -7.08
C LYS A 136 0.63 2.03 -8.37
N PHE A 137 1.51 1.49 -9.21
CA PHE A 137 1.98 2.17 -10.42
C PHE A 137 1.34 1.64 -11.71
N VAL A 138 0.40 0.71 -11.58
CA VAL A 138 -0.32 0.15 -12.73
C VAL A 138 -1.54 1.00 -13.06
N HIS A 139 -1.67 1.40 -14.32
CA HIS A 139 -2.86 2.03 -14.84
C HIS A 139 -3.85 0.95 -15.32
N PRO A 140 -5.17 1.14 -15.21
CA PRO A 140 -6.16 0.15 -15.71
C PRO A 140 -5.99 -0.24 -17.19
N ASP A 141 -5.45 0.68 -17.98
CA ASP A 141 -5.18 0.44 -19.41
C ASP A 141 -3.79 -0.14 -19.70
N ASP A 142 -2.98 -0.40 -18.67
CA ASP A 142 -1.67 -1.02 -18.89
C ASP A 142 -1.86 -2.49 -19.24
N THR A 143 -1.14 -2.92 -20.28
CA THR A 143 -1.09 -4.33 -20.71
C THR A 143 0.22 -4.61 -21.40
N SER A 144 0.55 -5.89 -21.52
CA SER A 144 1.63 -6.35 -22.39
C SER A 144 1.08 -7.36 -23.38
N ALA A 145 1.15 -7.08 -24.67
CA ALA A 145 0.68 -7.97 -25.73
C ALA A 145 1.49 -9.26 -25.83
N ALA A 146 2.77 -9.17 -25.48
CA ALA A 146 3.65 -10.30 -25.31
C ALA A 146 4.47 -10.08 -24.04
N LYS A 147 4.87 -11.15 -23.36
CA LYS A 147 5.66 -11.07 -22.14
C LYS A 147 6.90 -10.18 -22.34
N GLY A 148 6.99 -9.12 -21.52
CA GLY A 148 8.08 -8.15 -21.59
C GLY A 148 7.91 -7.03 -22.63
N ASN A 149 6.83 -7.00 -23.40
CA ASN A 149 6.54 -5.88 -24.30
C ASN A 149 5.98 -4.68 -23.53
N LYS A 150 6.67 -3.55 -23.64
CA LYS A 150 6.35 -2.28 -22.94
C LYS A 150 5.50 -1.33 -23.78
N ASP A 151 5.18 -1.65 -25.03
CA ASP A 151 4.55 -0.72 -25.97
C ASP A 151 3.12 -0.33 -25.57
N TYR A 152 2.51 -1.12 -24.69
CA TYR A 152 1.15 -0.89 -24.18
C TYR A 152 1.09 -0.37 -22.76
N VAL A 153 2.21 -0.02 -22.17
CA VAL A 153 2.25 0.64 -20.86
C VAL A 153 2.05 2.14 -21.07
N LYS A 154 1.02 2.67 -20.44
CA LYS A 154 0.71 4.11 -20.49
C LYS A 154 1.88 4.93 -19.98
N LEU A 155 2.20 6.01 -20.70
CA LEU A 155 3.17 6.99 -20.22
C LEU A 155 2.68 7.57 -18.90
N LYS A 156 3.54 7.56 -17.90
CA LYS A 156 3.27 8.10 -16.57
C LYS A 156 4.25 9.20 -16.24
N THR A 157 3.76 10.22 -15.54
CA THR A 157 4.64 11.24 -14.98
C THR A 157 5.41 10.65 -13.80
N GLU A 158 6.71 10.85 -13.81
CA GLU A 158 7.61 10.50 -12.70
C GLU A 158 7.88 11.79 -11.89
N PRO A 159 7.11 12.09 -10.82
CA PRO A 159 7.34 13.28 -10.03
C PRO A 159 8.63 13.11 -9.21
N ALA A 160 9.54 14.08 -9.30
CA ALA A 160 10.70 14.12 -8.43
C ALA A 160 10.30 14.41 -6.98
N ILE A 161 9.28 15.25 -6.78
CA ILE A 161 8.72 15.60 -5.49
C ILE A 161 7.19 15.68 -5.66
N ARG A 162 6.44 15.02 -4.77
CA ARG A 162 4.98 15.11 -4.74
C ARG A 162 4.52 16.08 -3.66
N PHE A 163 3.42 16.77 -3.92
CA PHE A 163 2.84 17.71 -2.94
C PHE A 163 2.50 17.04 -1.59
N ALA A 164 2.07 15.78 -1.60
CA ALA A 164 1.84 15.01 -0.37
C ALA A 164 3.11 14.88 0.48
N GLU A 165 4.28 14.72 -0.13
CA GLU A 165 5.56 14.68 0.58
C GLU A 165 5.84 16.02 1.28
N ILE A 166 5.67 17.14 0.59
CA ILE A 166 5.87 18.49 1.16
C ILE A 166 4.92 18.70 2.35
N LEU A 167 3.66 18.31 2.21
CA LEU A 167 2.67 18.41 3.29
C LEU A 167 3.07 17.60 4.52
N LEU A 168 3.57 16.38 4.33
CA LEU A 168 4.02 15.52 5.42
C LEU A 168 5.31 16.04 6.07
N ILE A 169 6.25 16.59 5.27
CA ILE A 169 7.45 17.27 5.78
C ILE A 169 7.06 18.47 6.65
N TYR A 170 6.11 19.28 6.20
CA TYR A 170 5.63 20.44 6.93
C TYR A 170 5.06 20.07 8.31
N ALA A 171 4.16 19.06 8.33
CA ALA A 171 3.58 18.58 9.59
C ALA A 171 4.65 17.99 10.53
N GLU A 172 5.63 17.29 9.98
CA GLU A 172 6.74 16.71 10.75
C GLU A 172 7.62 17.79 11.36
N ALA A 173 8.06 18.75 10.54
CA ALA A 173 8.92 19.84 11.01
C ALA A 173 8.27 20.63 12.16
N LEU A 174 6.98 20.94 12.03
CA LEU A 174 6.24 21.63 13.10
C LEU A 174 6.10 20.78 14.38
N ASN A 175 5.93 19.47 14.25
CA ASN A 175 5.83 18.58 15.43
C ASN A 175 7.15 18.52 16.21
N GLU A 176 8.29 18.68 15.56
CA GLU A 176 9.60 18.59 16.19
C GLU A 176 10.03 19.88 16.92
N LEU A 177 9.33 21.01 16.72
CA LEU A 177 9.58 22.25 17.45
C LEU A 177 9.22 22.09 18.94
N GLU A 178 9.96 22.79 19.81
CA GLU A 178 9.69 22.78 21.25
C GLU A 178 8.36 23.46 21.57
N ASP A 179 7.61 22.86 22.50
CA ASP A 179 6.34 23.41 22.95
C ASP A 179 6.57 24.76 23.67
N GLY A 180 5.80 25.77 23.28
CA GLY A 180 5.91 27.12 23.86
C GLY A 180 7.03 27.98 23.24
N SER A 181 7.92 27.41 22.43
CA SER A 181 8.98 28.15 21.73
C SER A 181 8.51 28.67 20.37
N SER A 182 9.07 29.79 19.96
CA SER A 182 8.83 30.39 18.63
C SER A 182 10.18 30.62 17.95
N TYR A 183 10.23 30.40 16.64
CA TYR A 183 11.44 30.49 15.83
C TYR A 183 11.19 31.40 14.63
N ASP A 184 12.07 32.36 14.40
CA ASP A 184 11.97 33.24 13.24
C ASP A 184 12.78 32.64 12.08
N ILE A 185 12.08 32.26 11.02
CA ILE A 185 12.65 31.64 9.82
C ILE A 185 12.66 32.69 8.70
N PRO A 186 13.83 33.08 8.19
CA PRO A 186 13.90 33.99 7.05
C PRO A 186 13.39 33.32 5.78
N SER A 187 12.77 34.13 4.89
CA SER A 187 12.50 33.69 3.52
C SER A 187 13.80 33.38 2.79
N TRP A 188 13.73 32.59 1.72
CA TRP A 188 14.91 32.17 0.94
C TRP A 188 15.72 33.34 0.38
N ASP A 189 15.09 34.48 0.11
CA ASP A 189 15.69 35.71 -0.41
C ASP A 189 16.01 36.75 0.69
N GLY A 190 15.69 36.42 1.94
CA GLY A 190 15.88 37.33 3.08
C GLY A 190 14.92 38.52 3.15
N SER A 191 13.93 38.60 2.26
CA SER A 191 12.99 39.76 2.19
C SER A 191 11.94 39.76 3.30
N ALA A 192 11.69 38.59 3.93
CA ALA A 192 10.70 38.42 4.98
C ALA A 192 11.20 37.44 6.06
N SER A 193 10.60 37.49 7.24
CA SER A 193 10.78 36.51 8.30
C SER A 193 9.43 35.99 8.78
N TYR A 194 9.34 34.69 9.02
CA TYR A 194 8.14 34.00 9.44
C TYR A 194 8.35 33.44 10.83
N SER A 195 7.54 33.86 11.80
CA SER A 195 7.56 33.26 13.14
C SER A 195 6.80 31.95 13.13
N VAL A 196 7.49 30.86 13.42
CA VAL A 196 6.93 29.51 13.44
C VAL A 196 7.03 28.90 14.83
N LYS A 197 6.02 28.12 15.19
CA LYS A 197 5.94 27.38 16.45
C LYS A 197 5.23 26.07 16.23
N ARG A 198 5.34 25.16 17.21
CA ARG A 198 4.50 23.97 17.22
C ARG A 198 3.03 24.38 17.37
N ASP A 199 2.26 24.28 16.30
CA ASP A 199 0.87 24.70 16.26
C ASP A 199 0.02 23.59 15.59
N ILE A 200 -1.00 23.13 16.31
CA ILE A 200 -1.85 22.03 15.86
C ILE A 200 -2.64 22.40 14.60
N ASN A 201 -3.09 23.66 14.46
CA ASN A 201 -3.83 24.08 13.27
C ASN A 201 -2.93 24.10 12.03
N GLU A 202 -1.67 24.49 12.20
CA GLU A 202 -0.67 24.44 11.13
C GLU A 202 -0.29 22.99 10.81
N MET A 203 -0.07 22.13 11.81
CA MET A 203 0.20 20.70 11.60
C MET A 203 -0.94 20.01 10.84
N LYS A 204 -2.19 20.38 11.14
CA LYS A 204 -3.37 19.89 10.39
C LYS A 204 -3.35 20.27 8.92
N LYS A 205 -2.81 21.45 8.54
CA LYS A 205 -2.69 21.83 7.13
C LYS A 205 -1.76 20.89 6.35
N GLY A 206 -0.78 20.30 7.03
CA GLY A 206 0.12 19.31 6.43
C GLY A 206 -0.53 17.93 6.30
N ILE A 207 -1.03 17.35 7.37
CA ILE A 207 -1.42 15.92 7.35
C ILE A 207 -2.88 15.66 6.95
N ARG A 208 -3.80 16.53 7.34
CA ARG A 208 -5.23 16.35 7.11
C ARG A 208 -5.62 16.25 5.63
N PRO A 209 -5.05 17.05 4.68
CA PRO A 209 -5.33 16.87 3.27
C PRO A 209 -4.94 15.50 2.73
N VAL A 210 -3.81 14.95 3.18
CA VAL A 210 -3.34 13.60 2.80
C VAL A 210 -4.35 12.55 3.25
N ARG A 211 -4.74 12.58 4.53
CA ARG A 211 -5.69 11.62 5.11
C ARG A 211 -7.09 11.73 4.47
N ARG A 212 -7.60 12.95 4.25
CA ARG A 212 -8.90 13.16 3.61
C ARG A 212 -8.94 12.64 2.17
N ARG A 213 -7.88 12.89 1.40
CA ARG A 213 -7.76 12.35 0.05
C ARG A 213 -7.72 10.81 0.07
N ALA A 214 -7.08 10.23 1.08
CA ALA A 214 -7.02 8.78 1.30
C ALA A 214 -8.35 8.17 1.73
N GLY A 215 -9.35 8.98 2.08
CA GLY A 215 -10.65 8.52 2.55
C GLY A 215 -10.66 8.06 4.02
N VAL A 216 -9.66 8.46 4.81
CA VAL A 216 -9.59 8.16 6.24
C VAL A 216 -9.81 9.42 7.09
N PRO A 217 -10.38 9.29 8.32
CA PRO A 217 -10.59 10.43 9.21
C PRO A 217 -9.29 11.13 9.60
N ASP A 218 -9.40 12.40 9.95
CA ASP A 218 -8.31 13.14 10.58
C ASP A 218 -7.98 12.53 11.96
N TYR A 219 -6.79 12.83 12.47
CA TYR A 219 -6.43 12.47 13.83
C TYR A 219 -7.22 13.29 14.86
N THR A 220 -7.38 12.75 16.04
CA THR A 220 -8.06 13.39 17.14
C THR A 220 -7.19 14.46 17.78
N LEU A 221 -7.82 15.39 18.53
CA LEU A 221 -7.08 16.43 19.22
C LEU A 221 -6.04 15.88 20.23
N PRO A 222 -6.34 14.87 21.06
CA PRO A 222 -5.32 14.25 21.93
C PRO A 222 -4.13 13.67 21.17
N GLU A 223 -4.34 13.06 20.00
CA GLU A 223 -3.24 12.53 19.17
C GLU A 223 -2.32 13.65 18.65
N TYR A 224 -2.86 14.82 18.30
CA TYR A 224 -2.07 15.99 17.92
C TYR A 224 -1.34 16.63 19.12
N GLN A 225 -1.95 16.63 20.29
CA GLN A 225 -1.38 17.25 21.49
C GLN A 225 -0.14 16.51 22.00
N ASP A 226 -0.18 15.18 21.96
CA ASP A 226 0.98 14.38 22.34
C ASP A 226 1.98 14.30 21.18
N ARG A 227 3.15 14.95 21.36
CA ARG A 227 4.23 14.99 20.36
C ARG A 227 4.68 13.60 19.93
N ASN A 228 4.81 12.67 20.87
CA ASN A 228 5.35 11.35 20.58
C ASN A 228 4.30 10.46 19.89
N VAL A 229 3.04 10.58 20.29
CA VAL A 229 1.92 9.92 19.61
C VAL A 229 1.82 10.44 18.18
N PHE A 230 1.79 11.75 17.99
CA PHE A 230 1.68 12.33 16.65
C PHE A 230 2.89 11.98 15.77
N ARG A 231 4.11 11.98 16.32
CA ARG A 231 5.32 11.53 15.60
C ARG A 231 5.18 10.11 15.07
N LYS A 232 4.68 9.18 15.88
CA LYS A 232 4.42 7.78 15.44
C LYS A 232 3.38 7.74 14.33
N LYS A 233 2.28 8.45 14.50
CA LYS A 233 1.19 8.55 13.51
C LYS A 233 1.69 9.13 12.18
N LEU A 234 2.49 10.18 12.22
CA LEU A 234 3.05 10.82 11.03
C LEU A 234 4.06 9.90 10.31
N LYS A 235 4.93 9.23 11.05
CA LYS A 235 5.85 8.22 10.48
C LYS A 235 5.08 7.10 9.78
N HIS A 236 3.99 6.64 10.38
CA HIS A 236 3.11 5.63 9.83
C HIS A 236 2.38 6.13 8.57
N GLU A 237 1.83 7.34 8.60
CA GLU A 237 1.19 7.96 7.43
C GLU A 237 2.17 8.12 6.25
N ARG A 238 3.41 8.56 6.50
CA ARG A 238 4.46 8.63 5.48
C ARG A 238 4.76 7.24 4.89
N GLN A 239 4.84 6.21 5.71
CA GLN A 239 5.09 4.84 5.25
C GLN A 239 4.04 4.37 4.24
N ILE A 240 2.76 4.63 4.52
CA ILE A 240 1.65 4.23 3.65
C ILE A 240 1.61 5.12 2.40
N GLU A 241 1.61 6.43 2.57
CA GLU A 241 1.44 7.40 1.50
C GLU A 241 2.55 7.32 0.45
N LEU A 242 3.80 7.16 0.90
CA LEU A 242 4.99 7.15 0.06
C LEU A 242 5.52 5.72 -0.22
N MET A 243 4.67 4.70 -0.01
CA MET A 243 5.02 3.30 -0.29
C MET A 243 5.46 3.13 -1.74
N GLY A 244 6.62 2.48 -1.94
CA GLY A 244 7.18 2.20 -3.26
C GLY A 244 7.88 3.39 -3.94
N GLU A 245 7.97 4.56 -3.29
CA GLU A 245 8.57 5.79 -3.84
C GLU A 245 10.01 6.03 -3.36
N GLY A 246 10.64 5.05 -2.69
CA GLY A 246 12.04 5.14 -2.26
C GLY A 246 12.28 5.88 -0.93
N HIS A 247 11.26 6.51 -0.34
CA HIS A 247 11.41 7.34 0.85
C HIS A 247 11.74 6.57 2.13
N ARG A 248 11.18 5.37 2.31
CA ARG A 248 11.28 4.61 3.58
C ARG A 248 12.72 4.37 4.02
N TYR A 249 13.62 4.05 3.09
CA TYR A 249 15.03 3.83 3.39
C TYR A 249 15.68 5.05 4.06
N PHE A 250 15.45 6.24 3.51
CA PHE A 250 16.01 7.50 4.04
C PHE A 250 15.29 7.92 5.32
N ASP A 251 13.98 7.77 5.39
CA ASP A 251 13.17 8.09 6.56
C ASP A 251 13.62 7.30 7.79
N LEU A 252 13.84 6.00 7.68
CA LEU A 252 14.31 5.18 8.80
C LEU A 252 15.69 5.63 9.31
N ARG A 253 16.57 6.06 8.41
CA ARG A 253 17.92 6.52 8.80
C ARG A 253 17.91 7.89 9.44
N ARG A 254 17.18 8.86 8.89
CA ARG A 254 17.07 10.19 9.49
C ARG A 254 16.33 10.18 10.83
N TRP A 255 15.38 9.25 11.03
CA TRP A 255 14.72 9.05 12.32
C TRP A 255 15.53 8.19 13.29
N LYS A 256 16.61 7.55 12.85
CA LYS A 256 17.39 6.57 13.59
C LYS A 256 16.58 5.32 14.00
N ASP A 257 15.53 5.00 13.26
CA ASP A 257 14.68 3.84 13.50
C ASP A 257 15.20 2.57 12.81
N ALA A 258 16.12 2.68 11.85
CA ALA A 258 16.63 1.56 11.04
C ALA A 258 17.15 0.38 11.88
N PRO A 259 17.93 0.57 12.98
CA PRO A 259 18.41 -0.56 13.77
C PRO A 259 17.29 -1.41 14.37
N ILE A 260 16.14 -0.82 14.68
CA ILE A 260 14.98 -1.53 15.22
C ILE A 260 14.14 -2.11 14.08
N GLU A 261 13.78 -1.28 13.09
CA GLU A 261 12.88 -1.66 12.01
C GLU A 261 13.46 -2.70 11.05
N GLU A 262 14.78 -2.64 10.78
CA GLU A 262 15.48 -3.55 9.88
C GLU A 262 15.99 -4.83 10.60
N SER A 263 15.93 -4.88 11.94
CA SER A 263 16.21 -6.12 12.70
C SER A 263 15.00 -7.05 12.81
N MET A 264 13.82 -6.58 12.44
CA MET A 264 12.61 -7.40 12.50
C MET A 264 12.61 -8.43 11.37
N GLU A 265 12.06 -9.60 11.65
CA GLU A 265 11.86 -10.63 10.65
C GLU A 265 10.99 -10.12 9.49
N ILE A 266 11.37 -10.50 8.28
CA ILE A 266 10.62 -10.20 7.05
C ILE A 266 9.83 -11.44 6.68
N TYR A 267 8.53 -11.32 6.61
CA TYR A 267 7.64 -12.43 6.26
C TYR A 267 6.57 -12.03 5.25
N GLY A 268 6.02 -13.03 4.60
CA GLY A 268 4.92 -12.95 3.65
C GLY A 268 3.98 -14.13 3.78
N CYS A 269 3.08 -14.30 2.82
CA CYS A 269 2.28 -15.50 2.67
C CYS A 269 3.17 -16.67 2.23
N ASP A 270 2.80 -17.91 2.59
CA ASP A 270 3.46 -19.11 2.05
C ASP A 270 3.03 -19.35 0.59
N ALA A 271 3.71 -18.68 -0.32
CA ALA A 271 3.43 -18.72 -1.75
C ALA A 271 3.69 -20.09 -2.42
N LEU A 272 4.19 -21.07 -1.67
CA LEU A 272 4.35 -22.45 -2.14
C LEU A 272 3.12 -23.31 -1.87
N MET A 273 2.11 -22.81 -1.16
CA MET A 273 0.88 -23.52 -0.89
C MET A 273 -0.09 -23.45 -2.09
N THR A 274 -0.80 -24.56 -2.32
CA THR A 274 -1.87 -24.67 -3.34
C THR A 274 -3.18 -24.08 -2.84
N GLU A 275 -4.17 -23.95 -3.73
CA GLU A 275 -5.52 -23.50 -3.36
C GLU A 275 -6.22 -24.44 -2.37
N GLU A 276 -5.96 -25.73 -2.44
CA GLU A 276 -6.50 -26.72 -1.48
C GLU A 276 -6.00 -26.44 -0.06
N ASN A 277 -4.77 -25.92 0.06
CA ASN A 277 -4.14 -25.51 1.32
C ASN A 277 -4.20 -23.99 1.54
N ARG A 278 -5.23 -23.32 1.04
CA ARG A 278 -5.35 -21.86 1.05
C ARG A 278 -5.23 -21.21 2.43
N ALA A 279 -5.60 -21.90 3.50
CA ALA A 279 -5.41 -21.37 4.86
C ALA A 279 -3.92 -21.31 5.23
N ALA A 280 -3.14 -22.32 4.84
CA ALA A 280 -1.69 -22.34 5.04
C ALA A 280 -0.98 -21.27 4.19
N PHE A 281 -1.49 -20.96 2.98
CA PHE A 281 -0.98 -19.86 2.16
C PHE A 281 -0.96 -18.53 2.93
N HIS A 282 -1.98 -18.27 3.74
CA HIS A 282 -2.09 -17.04 4.54
C HIS A 282 -1.37 -17.13 5.91
N SER A 283 -0.69 -18.24 6.20
CA SER A 283 0.17 -18.33 7.39
C SER A 283 1.52 -17.69 7.08
N PRO A 284 1.95 -16.68 7.88
CA PRO A 284 3.21 -15.98 7.62
C PRO A 284 4.40 -16.95 7.70
N ILE A 285 5.28 -16.84 6.72
CA ILE A 285 6.59 -17.49 6.71
C ILE A 285 7.70 -16.45 6.53
N VAL A 286 8.87 -16.72 7.12
CA VAL A 286 10.08 -15.90 6.99
C VAL A 286 10.74 -16.11 5.62
#